data_cf508a88824ce8ffec5d3da19ceae38d
#
_entry.id   cf508a88824ce8ffec5d3da19ceae38d
#
_cell.length_a   1.000
_cell.length_b   1.000
_cell.length_c   1.000
_cell.angle_alpha   90.00
_cell.angle_beta   90.00
_cell.angle_gamma   90.00
#
_symmetry.space_group_name_H-M   'P 1'
#
loop_
_entity.id
_entity.type
_entity.pdbx_description
1 polymer ?
#
loop_
_entity_poly.entity_id
_entity_poly.type
_entity_poly.pdbx_seq_one_letter_code
_entity_poly.pdbx_strand_id
1 'polypeptide(L)'
;MRVYSPNIMFDFSRYTVSIDYDRRLYKQDIAGSMAHAKMLAKQGIISGEDAAQISQGLQKIEQEIREEKFPWDPALEDLHMNIESRLHQLIGAAAGRLHTARSRNDQVALDLRLYTKETIVSIAKGLRGVQGALVELAGRYQSVVMPGYTHLPRPQAGLRAQHTLLHSEVSERHSGGSRHPRGRTAHLPRGLPLTHI
;
A
#
# COMPACT_ATOMS: atom_id res chain seq x y z
N MET A 1 24.98 -15.55 1.10
CA MET A 1 25.65 -16.67 0.40
C MET A 1 26.57 -16.10 -0.68
N ARG A 2 27.89 -16.09 -0.45
CA ARG A 2 28.84 -15.56 -1.44
C ARG A 2 29.16 -16.65 -2.44
N VAL A 3 28.74 -16.49 -3.67
CA VAL A 3 29.16 -17.35 -4.79
C VAL A 3 30.45 -16.79 -5.33
N TYR A 4 31.55 -17.48 -5.05
CA TYR A 4 32.88 -17.13 -5.56
C TYR A 4 32.98 -17.56 -7.03
N SER A 5 33.00 -16.58 -7.94
CA SER A 5 33.66 -16.71 -9.24
C SER A 5 34.97 -15.89 -9.20
N PRO A 6 36.09 -16.42 -9.66
CA PRO A 6 37.42 -15.79 -9.37
C PRO A 6 37.63 -14.41 -9.99
N ASN A 7 36.74 -13.86 -10.79
CA ASN A 7 36.97 -12.61 -11.50
C ASN A 7 35.79 -11.60 -11.54
N ILE A 8 34.65 -11.84 -10.82
CA ILE A 8 33.56 -10.88 -10.78
C ILE A 8 32.96 -10.92 -9.37
N MET A 9 33.30 -9.94 -8.54
CA MET A 9 32.54 -9.66 -7.31
C MET A 9 31.23 -9.00 -7.72
N PHE A 10 30.13 -9.77 -7.78
CA PHE A 10 28.80 -9.21 -7.85
C PHE A 10 28.41 -8.70 -6.47
N ASP A 11 28.29 -7.39 -6.34
CA ASP A 11 27.69 -6.78 -5.16
C ASP A 11 26.16 -6.87 -5.28
N PHE A 12 25.60 -7.92 -4.68
CA PHE A 12 24.16 -8.16 -4.64
C PHE A 12 23.43 -7.17 -3.71
N SER A 13 24.14 -6.42 -2.88
CA SER A 13 23.53 -5.49 -1.92
C SER A 13 22.69 -4.42 -2.65
N ARG A 14 23.16 -3.93 -3.80
CA ARG A 14 22.44 -2.95 -4.62
C ARG A 14 21.20 -3.51 -5.30
N TYR A 15 21.09 -4.83 -5.44
CA TYR A 15 19.94 -5.47 -6.07
C TYR A 15 18.81 -5.75 -5.07
N THR A 16 19.15 -5.96 -3.80
CA THR A 16 18.17 -6.29 -2.74
C THR A 16 17.57 -5.06 -2.06
N VAL A 17 18.20 -3.89 -2.21
CA VAL A 17 17.71 -2.64 -1.62
C VAL A 17 16.37 -2.23 -2.21
N SER A 18 15.34 -2.11 -1.36
CA SER A 18 13.97 -1.75 -1.74
C SER A 18 13.46 -0.45 -1.12
N ILE A 19 14.27 0.17 -0.24
CA ILE A 19 13.86 1.34 0.55
C ILE A 19 13.29 2.51 -0.29
N ASP A 20 13.78 2.71 -1.51
CA ASP A 20 13.37 3.83 -2.35
C ASP A 20 11.89 3.76 -2.76
N TYR A 21 11.31 2.57 -2.86
CA TYR A 21 9.92 2.36 -3.23
C TYR A 21 9.04 1.80 -2.11
N ASP A 22 9.58 1.01 -1.18
CA ASP A 22 8.78 0.40 -0.12
C ASP A 22 8.53 1.33 1.07
N ARG A 23 9.34 2.38 1.29
CA ARG A 23 9.12 3.39 2.34
C ARG A 23 7.72 3.99 2.37
N ARG A 24 6.99 3.96 1.23
CA ARG A 24 5.58 4.39 1.14
C ARG A 24 4.63 3.53 1.97
N LEU A 25 5.03 2.32 2.34
CA LEU A 25 4.23 1.36 3.10
C LEU A 25 4.33 1.56 4.62
N TYR A 26 5.07 2.56 5.11
CA TYR A 26 5.37 2.75 6.53
C TYR A 26 4.12 2.78 7.42
N LYS A 27 3.02 3.38 6.95
CA LYS A 27 1.75 3.44 7.70
C LYS A 27 1.16 2.06 7.92
N GLN A 28 1.20 1.23 6.89
CA GLN A 28 0.65 -0.11 6.92
C GLN A 28 1.52 -1.02 7.79
N ASP A 29 2.84 -0.92 7.68
CA ASP A 29 3.78 -1.66 8.52
C ASP A 29 3.62 -1.30 9.99
N ILE A 30 3.58 -0.02 10.33
CA ILE A 30 3.39 0.44 11.71
C ILE A 30 2.03 -0.04 12.26
N ALA A 31 0.95 0.10 11.49
CA ALA A 31 -0.37 -0.35 11.90
C ALA A 31 -0.42 -1.87 12.13
N GLY A 32 0.17 -2.65 11.21
CA GLY A 32 0.29 -4.11 11.32
C GLY A 32 1.13 -4.52 12.53
N SER A 33 2.26 -3.87 12.76
CA SER A 33 3.18 -4.11 13.88
C SER A 33 2.54 -3.78 15.24
N MET A 34 1.80 -2.67 15.34
CA MET A 34 1.03 -2.34 16.56
C MET A 34 -0.05 -3.36 16.86
N ALA A 35 -0.77 -3.83 15.83
CA ALA A 35 -1.79 -4.86 15.98
C ALA A 35 -1.17 -6.20 16.42
N HIS A 36 0.00 -6.55 15.89
CA HIS A 36 0.74 -7.74 16.24
C HIS A 36 1.22 -7.70 17.71
N ALA A 37 1.83 -6.60 18.14
CA ALA A 37 2.26 -6.41 19.55
C ALA A 37 1.08 -6.54 20.52
N LYS A 38 -0.05 -5.92 20.20
CA LYS A 38 -1.28 -6.02 20.97
C LYS A 38 -1.81 -7.47 21.07
N MET A 39 -1.74 -8.21 19.97
CA MET A 39 -2.13 -9.62 19.93
C MET A 39 -1.19 -10.46 20.80
N LEU A 40 0.13 -10.28 20.71
CA LEU A 40 1.12 -11.00 21.51
C LEU A 40 0.90 -10.78 23.01
N ALA A 41 0.63 -9.56 23.43
CA ALA A 41 0.30 -9.25 24.83
C ALA A 41 -1.01 -9.90 25.27
N LYS A 42 -2.05 -9.85 24.43
CA LYS A 42 -3.35 -10.49 24.73
C LYS A 42 -3.22 -12.00 24.93
N GLN A 43 -2.29 -12.64 24.22
CA GLN A 43 -2.02 -14.08 24.35
C GLN A 43 -0.99 -14.40 25.44
N GLY A 44 -0.50 -13.40 26.19
CA GLY A 44 0.49 -13.60 27.26
C GLY A 44 1.89 -13.98 26.75
N ILE A 45 2.19 -13.78 25.46
CA ILE A 45 3.49 -14.09 24.84
C ILE A 45 4.53 -13.02 25.20
N ILE A 46 4.10 -11.75 25.24
CA ILE A 46 4.89 -10.63 25.75
C ILE A 46 4.14 -9.94 26.87
N SER A 47 4.84 -9.15 27.69
CA SER A 47 4.20 -8.38 28.76
C SER A 47 3.35 -7.23 28.20
N GLY A 48 2.35 -6.80 28.96
CA GLY A 48 1.57 -5.60 28.59
C GLY A 48 2.43 -4.34 28.54
N GLU A 49 3.47 -4.27 29.38
CA GLU A 49 4.43 -3.16 29.40
C GLU A 49 5.26 -3.12 28.11
N ASP A 50 5.79 -4.27 27.65
CA ASP A 50 6.50 -4.36 26.38
C ASP A 50 5.63 -3.92 25.21
N ALA A 51 4.37 -4.37 25.15
CA ALA A 51 3.46 -3.99 24.09
C ALA A 51 3.15 -2.48 24.09
N ALA A 52 3.06 -1.87 25.28
CA ALA A 52 2.88 -0.43 25.42
C ALA A 52 4.11 0.34 24.94
N GLN A 53 5.33 -0.08 25.34
CA GLN A 53 6.58 0.52 24.88
C GLN A 53 6.75 0.40 23.37
N ILE A 54 6.49 -0.78 22.79
CA ILE A 54 6.53 -1.01 21.35
C ILE A 54 5.55 -0.07 20.63
N SER A 55 4.31 0.03 21.12
CA SER A 55 3.30 0.88 20.52
C SER A 55 3.68 2.36 20.55
N GLN A 56 4.20 2.85 21.69
CA GLN A 56 4.68 4.22 21.81
C GLN A 56 5.90 4.50 20.91
N GLY A 57 6.85 3.56 20.82
CA GLY A 57 8.01 3.65 19.95
C GLY A 57 7.60 3.73 18.47
N LEU A 58 6.67 2.89 18.03
CA LEU A 58 6.15 2.90 16.67
C LEU A 58 5.38 4.19 16.33
N GLN A 59 4.60 4.73 17.27
CA GLN A 59 3.92 6.01 17.08
C GLN A 59 4.92 7.17 16.92
N LYS A 60 6.01 7.15 17.69
CA LYS A 60 7.08 8.14 17.56
C LYS A 60 7.78 8.03 16.20
N ILE A 61 8.05 6.82 15.72
CA ILE A 61 8.61 6.57 14.40
C ILE A 61 7.67 7.09 13.31
N GLU A 62 6.36 6.82 13.41
CA GLU A 62 5.37 7.36 12.47
C GLU A 62 5.41 8.89 12.41
N GLN A 63 5.54 9.54 13.56
CA GLN A 63 5.67 10.98 13.62
C GLN A 63 6.98 11.47 12.98
N GLU A 64 8.13 10.82 13.26
CA GLU A 64 9.41 11.16 12.64
C GLU A 64 9.36 11.04 11.11
N ILE A 65 8.70 10.01 10.57
CA ILE A 65 8.53 9.83 9.12
C ILE A 65 7.62 10.92 8.54
N ARG A 66 6.50 11.24 9.22
CA ARG A 66 5.56 12.28 8.79
C ARG A 66 6.17 13.66 8.76
N GLU A 67 7.08 13.93 9.70
CA GLU A 67 7.82 15.19 9.79
C GLU A 67 9.10 15.22 8.93
N GLU A 68 9.32 14.17 8.12
CA GLU A 68 10.52 14.03 7.27
C GLU A 68 11.85 14.06 8.05
N LYS A 69 11.82 13.66 9.33
CA LYS A 69 12.98 13.63 10.23
C LYS A 69 13.53 12.22 10.44
N PHE A 70 12.90 11.20 9.86
CA PHE A 70 13.32 9.82 10.04
C PHE A 70 14.64 9.57 9.29
N PRO A 71 15.68 9.01 9.97
CA PRO A 71 16.98 8.78 9.36
C PRO A 71 16.98 7.48 8.56
N TRP A 72 16.53 7.52 7.31
CA TRP A 72 16.58 6.37 6.41
C TRP A 72 18.02 5.96 6.13
N ASP A 73 18.33 4.68 6.34
CA ASP A 73 19.63 4.08 6.04
C ASP A 73 19.51 3.05 4.92
N PRO A 74 20.04 3.32 3.72
CA PRO A 74 20.04 2.36 2.61
C PRO A 74 20.80 1.06 2.89
N ALA A 75 21.73 1.06 3.86
CA ALA A 75 22.45 -0.13 4.26
C ALA A 75 21.56 -1.17 4.96
N LEU A 76 20.37 -0.74 5.43
CA LEU A 76 19.37 -1.60 6.04
C LEU A 76 18.38 -2.20 5.04
N GLU A 77 18.67 -2.10 3.75
CA GLU A 77 17.96 -2.72 2.61
C GLU A 77 16.48 -2.30 2.45
N ASP A 78 15.63 -2.49 3.46
CA ASP A 78 14.18 -2.32 3.36
C ASP A 78 13.58 -1.41 4.46
N LEU A 79 12.33 -1.06 4.28
CA LEU A 79 11.51 -0.31 5.23
C LEU A 79 11.49 -0.96 6.62
N HIS A 80 11.31 -2.26 6.66
CA HIS A 80 11.08 -3.01 7.90
C HIS A 80 12.33 -3.01 8.78
N MET A 81 13.50 -3.23 8.20
CA MET A 81 14.79 -3.18 8.91
C MET A 81 15.07 -1.77 9.43
N ASN A 82 14.74 -0.74 8.65
CA ASN A 82 14.88 0.65 9.07
C ASN A 82 14.00 0.95 10.29
N ILE A 83 12.71 0.57 10.27
CA ILE A 83 11.79 0.76 11.39
C ILE A 83 12.21 -0.05 12.60
N GLU A 84 12.60 -1.31 12.44
CA GLU A 84 13.06 -2.17 13.54
C GLU A 84 14.33 -1.62 14.18
N SER A 85 15.32 -1.19 13.40
CA SER A 85 16.55 -0.57 13.89
C SER A 85 16.24 0.71 14.70
N ARG A 86 15.38 1.57 14.17
CA ARG A 86 14.97 2.78 14.87
C ARG A 86 14.20 2.47 16.14
N LEU A 87 13.33 1.49 16.14
CA LEU A 87 12.60 1.05 17.33
C LEU A 87 13.57 0.56 18.41
N HIS A 88 14.59 -0.21 18.03
CA HIS A 88 15.65 -0.64 18.94
C HIS A 88 16.40 0.54 19.59
N GLN A 89 16.69 1.59 18.83
CA GLN A 89 17.32 2.80 19.35
C GLN A 89 16.42 3.52 20.37
N LEU A 90 15.10 3.47 20.19
CA LEU A 90 14.13 4.19 21.03
C LEU A 90 13.78 3.45 22.33
N ILE A 91 13.58 2.12 22.27
CA ILE A 91 13.05 1.34 23.40
C ILE A 91 13.94 0.15 23.83
N GLY A 92 15.11 -0.02 23.20
CA GLY A 92 16.08 -1.03 23.59
C GLY A 92 15.58 -2.47 23.39
N ALA A 93 15.83 -3.34 24.36
CA ALA A 93 15.57 -4.78 24.25
C ALA A 93 14.10 -5.16 24.01
N ALA A 94 13.14 -4.35 24.43
CA ALA A 94 11.72 -4.59 24.17
C ALA A 94 11.38 -4.64 22.68
N ALA A 95 12.12 -3.92 21.83
CA ALA A 95 11.93 -3.91 20.37
C ALA A 95 12.08 -5.30 19.75
N GLY A 96 13.06 -6.11 20.21
CA GLY A 96 13.30 -7.45 19.69
C GLY A 96 12.12 -8.42 19.89
N ARG A 97 11.22 -8.13 20.83
CA ARG A 97 10.03 -8.96 21.08
C ARG A 97 8.93 -8.76 20.04
N LEU A 98 8.96 -7.67 19.28
CA LEU A 98 7.97 -7.38 18.23
C LEU A 98 7.97 -8.45 17.13
N HIS A 99 9.13 -9.01 16.78
CA HIS A 99 9.24 -10.01 15.70
C HIS A 99 8.84 -11.43 16.12
N THR A 100 8.45 -11.63 17.38
CA THR A 100 8.06 -12.95 17.92
C THR A 100 6.93 -13.56 17.11
N ALA A 101 7.12 -14.81 16.66
CA ALA A 101 6.15 -15.60 15.89
C ALA A 101 5.66 -14.92 14.59
N ARG A 102 6.48 -14.06 13.95
CA ARG A 102 6.14 -13.40 12.69
C ARG A 102 7.25 -13.60 11.67
N SER A 103 6.88 -14.00 10.44
CA SER A 103 7.78 -14.00 9.28
C SER A 103 7.80 -12.63 8.62
N ARG A 104 8.95 -12.22 8.07
CA ARG A 104 9.05 -11.03 7.21
C ARG A 104 8.11 -11.12 6.01
N ASN A 105 7.94 -12.30 5.44
CA ASN A 105 7.02 -12.52 4.32
C ASN A 105 5.56 -12.21 4.68
N ASP A 106 5.13 -12.59 5.90
CA ASP A 106 3.77 -12.28 6.37
C ASP A 106 3.57 -10.78 6.56
N GLN A 107 4.60 -10.11 7.08
CA GLN A 107 4.62 -8.66 7.27
C GLN A 107 4.49 -7.92 5.93
N VAL A 108 5.36 -8.21 4.98
CA VAL A 108 5.32 -7.61 3.63
C VAL A 108 3.99 -7.86 2.92
N ALA A 109 3.47 -9.10 2.99
CA ALA A 109 2.20 -9.44 2.38
C ALA A 109 1.02 -8.68 3.01
N LEU A 110 1.02 -8.49 4.34
CA LEU A 110 0.01 -7.70 5.04
C LEU A 110 0.04 -6.24 4.60
N ASP A 111 1.22 -5.65 4.55
CA ASP A 111 1.40 -4.23 4.21
C ASP A 111 0.93 -3.93 2.80
N LEU A 112 1.32 -4.77 1.83
CA LEU A 112 0.84 -4.66 0.45
C LEU A 112 -0.68 -4.78 0.34
N ARG A 113 -1.31 -5.67 1.12
CA ARG A 113 -2.78 -5.81 1.13
C ARG A 113 -3.46 -4.59 1.71
N LEU A 114 -2.97 -4.07 2.82
CA LEU A 114 -3.52 -2.87 3.44
C LEU A 114 -3.38 -1.67 2.51
N TYR A 115 -2.18 -1.46 1.96
CA TYR A 115 -1.92 -0.40 0.99
C TYR A 115 -2.80 -0.49 -0.25
N THR A 116 -2.91 -1.70 -0.85
CA THR A 116 -3.76 -1.94 -2.01
C THR A 116 -5.21 -1.62 -1.71
N LYS A 117 -5.72 -2.04 -0.53
CA LYS A 117 -7.09 -1.76 -0.11
C LYS A 117 -7.36 -0.25 -0.01
N GLU A 118 -6.47 0.51 0.60
CA GLU A 118 -6.59 1.96 0.73
C GLU A 118 -6.49 2.65 -0.64
N THR A 119 -5.55 2.21 -1.47
CA THR A 119 -5.35 2.75 -2.81
C THR A 119 -6.56 2.52 -3.70
N ILE A 120 -7.19 1.34 -3.65
CA ILE A 120 -8.43 1.06 -4.38
C ILE A 120 -9.55 2.03 -3.96
N VAL A 121 -9.67 2.33 -2.67
CA VAL A 121 -10.68 3.30 -2.19
C VAL A 121 -10.41 4.69 -2.76
N SER A 122 -9.15 5.12 -2.76
CA SER A 122 -8.74 6.41 -3.29
C SER A 122 -8.98 6.52 -4.81
N ILE A 123 -8.58 5.50 -5.58
CA ILE A 123 -8.81 5.45 -7.03
C ILE A 123 -10.31 5.46 -7.35
N ALA A 124 -11.12 4.67 -6.64
CA ALA A 124 -12.56 4.64 -6.84
C ALA A 124 -13.23 6.01 -6.56
N LYS A 125 -12.71 6.76 -5.57
CA LYS A 125 -13.15 8.13 -5.30
C LYS A 125 -12.77 9.07 -6.46
N GLY A 126 -11.53 8.97 -6.96
CA GLY A 126 -11.06 9.74 -8.11
C GLY A 126 -11.88 9.48 -9.38
N LEU A 127 -12.17 8.22 -9.68
CA LEU A 127 -13.01 7.83 -10.83
C LEU A 127 -14.41 8.43 -10.74
N ARG A 128 -15.04 8.42 -9.57
CA ARG A 128 -16.35 9.06 -9.37
C ARG A 128 -16.28 10.58 -9.57
N GLY A 129 -15.18 11.22 -9.18
CA GLY A 129 -14.95 12.63 -9.45
C GLY A 129 -14.91 12.93 -10.95
N VAL A 130 -14.18 12.12 -11.71
CA VAL A 130 -14.13 12.25 -13.18
C VAL A 130 -15.50 12.02 -13.80
N GLN A 131 -16.23 10.98 -13.37
CA GLN A 131 -17.59 10.72 -13.86
C GLN A 131 -18.53 11.91 -13.59
N GLY A 132 -18.49 12.48 -12.37
CA GLY A 132 -19.27 13.66 -12.04
C GLY A 132 -18.98 14.85 -12.94
N ALA A 133 -17.69 15.13 -13.18
CA ALA A 133 -17.27 16.21 -14.08
C ALA A 133 -17.73 15.98 -15.51
N LEU A 134 -17.69 14.74 -16.02
CA LEU A 134 -18.15 14.39 -17.36
C LEU A 134 -19.67 14.57 -17.49
N VAL A 135 -20.44 14.16 -16.48
CA VAL A 135 -21.92 14.33 -16.46
C VAL A 135 -22.26 15.83 -16.43
N GLU A 136 -21.60 16.61 -15.59
CA GLU A 136 -21.79 18.06 -15.52
C GLU A 136 -21.48 18.73 -16.87
N LEU A 137 -20.35 18.34 -17.49
CA LEU A 137 -19.96 18.85 -18.81
C LEU A 137 -21.01 18.50 -19.88
N ALA A 138 -21.51 17.27 -19.88
CA ALA A 138 -22.59 16.84 -20.78
C ALA A 138 -23.86 17.68 -20.60
N GLY A 139 -24.23 17.95 -19.34
CA GLY A 139 -25.38 18.81 -19.02
C GLY A 139 -25.26 20.25 -19.57
N ARG A 140 -24.04 20.81 -19.51
CA ARG A 140 -23.78 22.16 -20.05
C ARG A 140 -23.88 22.24 -21.58
N TYR A 141 -23.62 21.16 -22.30
CA TYR A 141 -23.47 21.15 -23.76
C TYR A 141 -24.48 20.22 -24.45
N GLN A 142 -25.69 20.07 -23.90
CA GLN A 142 -26.71 19.16 -24.40
C GLN A 142 -27.12 19.42 -25.87
N SER A 143 -27.17 20.69 -26.29
CA SER A 143 -27.60 21.11 -27.62
C SER A 143 -26.44 21.31 -28.62
N VAL A 144 -25.20 21.14 -28.18
CA VAL A 144 -24.05 21.37 -29.02
C VAL A 144 -23.80 20.18 -29.96
N VAL A 145 -23.90 20.41 -31.26
CA VAL A 145 -23.56 19.42 -32.28
C VAL A 145 -22.07 19.49 -32.59
N MET A 146 -21.42 18.35 -32.65
CA MET A 146 -20.02 18.23 -33.01
C MET A 146 -19.81 17.17 -34.11
N PRO A 147 -18.80 17.31 -34.96
CA PRO A 147 -18.45 16.28 -35.90
C PRO A 147 -17.76 15.11 -35.19
N GLY A 148 -18.26 13.90 -35.38
CA GLY A 148 -17.61 12.67 -34.95
C GLY A 148 -16.59 12.22 -35.99
N TYR A 149 -15.31 12.47 -35.76
CA TYR A 149 -14.25 11.98 -36.62
C TYR A 149 -13.97 10.51 -36.38
N THR A 150 -14.04 9.71 -37.45
CA THR A 150 -13.52 8.34 -37.50
C THR A 150 -12.39 8.28 -38.52
N HIS A 151 -11.67 7.18 -38.60
CA HIS A 151 -10.61 7.01 -39.62
C HIS A 151 -11.13 7.02 -41.07
N LEU A 152 -12.43 6.99 -41.29
CA LEU A 152 -13.08 7.10 -42.59
C LEU A 152 -13.64 8.53 -42.79
N PRO A 153 -13.58 9.09 -44.00
CA PRO A 153 -13.74 10.52 -44.29
C PRO A 153 -15.18 11.07 -44.22
N ARG A 154 -16.15 10.41 -43.62
CA ARG A 154 -17.50 10.94 -43.41
C ARG A 154 -17.80 11.11 -41.94
N PRO A 155 -17.56 12.30 -41.38
CA PRO A 155 -17.94 12.60 -40.02
C PRO A 155 -19.47 12.56 -39.87
N GLN A 156 -19.97 11.73 -38.98
CA GLN A 156 -21.38 11.81 -38.56
C GLN A 156 -21.49 12.94 -37.54
N ALA A 157 -22.53 13.78 -37.68
CA ALA A 157 -22.89 14.76 -36.66
C ALA A 157 -23.38 14.04 -35.43
N GLY A 158 -22.81 14.32 -34.26
CA GLY A 158 -23.20 13.78 -32.98
C GLY A 158 -23.40 14.88 -31.93
N LEU A 159 -24.08 14.59 -30.85
CA LEU A 159 -24.20 15.53 -29.75
C LEU A 159 -22.95 15.42 -28.84
N ARG A 160 -22.36 16.54 -28.47
CA ARG A 160 -21.21 16.63 -27.56
C ARG A 160 -21.51 15.94 -26.21
N ALA A 161 -22.72 16.12 -25.71
CA ALA A 161 -23.20 15.47 -24.50
C ALA A 161 -23.11 13.95 -24.59
N GLN A 162 -23.58 13.36 -25.68
CA GLN A 162 -23.55 11.91 -25.91
C GLN A 162 -22.11 11.38 -25.93
N HIS A 163 -21.20 12.05 -26.63
CA HIS A 163 -19.79 11.69 -26.68
C HIS A 163 -19.15 11.73 -25.27
N THR A 164 -19.47 12.76 -24.48
CA THR A 164 -18.94 12.91 -23.12
C THR A 164 -19.46 11.80 -22.19
N LEU A 165 -20.74 11.41 -22.29
CA LEU A 165 -21.32 10.34 -21.49
C LEU A 165 -20.74 8.97 -21.77
N LEU A 166 -20.34 8.68 -23.00
CA LEU A 166 -19.64 7.43 -23.36
C LEU A 166 -18.34 7.24 -22.52
N HIS A 167 -17.60 8.30 -22.27
CA HIS A 167 -16.42 8.25 -21.40
C HIS A 167 -16.78 7.95 -19.95
N SER A 168 -17.94 8.43 -19.48
CA SER A 168 -18.45 8.10 -18.13
C SER A 168 -18.76 6.61 -18.00
N GLU A 169 -19.41 5.99 -18.99
CA GLU A 169 -19.70 4.55 -19.02
C GLU A 169 -18.43 3.69 -19.03
N VAL A 170 -17.41 4.07 -19.80
CA VAL A 170 -16.10 3.40 -19.79
C VAL A 170 -15.48 3.45 -18.41
N SER A 171 -15.54 4.59 -17.73
CA SER A 171 -15.04 4.76 -16.35
C SER A 171 -15.82 3.91 -15.34
N GLU A 172 -17.11 3.69 -15.55
CA GLU A 172 -17.93 2.82 -14.70
C GLU A 172 -17.50 1.35 -14.78
N ARG A 173 -17.19 0.85 -15.98
CA ARG A 173 -16.64 -0.51 -16.17
C ARG A 173 -15.32 -0.69 -15.41
N HIS A 174 -14.43 0.30 -15.43
CA HIS A 174 -13.18 0.26 -14.67
C HIS A 174 -13.44 0.23 -13.14
N SER A 175 -14.41 1.01 -12.65
CA SER A 175 -14.77 1.00 -11.23
C SER A 175 -15.42 -0.33 -10.80
N GLY A 176 -16.15 -1.00 -11.68
CA GLY A 176 -16.67 -2.35 -11.48
C GLY A 176 -15.56 -3.38 -11.31
N GLY A 177 -14.53 -3.34 -12.14
CA GLY A 177 -13.33 -4.17 -12.04
C GLY A 177 -12.56 -3.98 -10.72
N SER A 178 -12.51 -2.76 -10.20
CA SER A 178 -11.82 -2.45 -8.93
C SER A 178 -12.57 -2.96 -7.68
N ARG A 179 -13.85 -3.33 -7.78
CA ARG A 179 -14.61 -3.94 -6.67
C ARG A 179 -14.20 -5.39 -6.40
N HIS A 180 -13.75 -6.10 -7.43
CA HIS A 180 -13.38 -7.52 -7.32
C HIS A 180 -12.14 -7.76 -6.41
N PRO A 181 -11.04 -7.00 -6.52
CA PRO A 181 -9.92 -7.10 -5.60
C PRO A 181 -10.27 -6.79 -4.14
N ARG A 182 -11.23 -5.88 -3.88
CA ARG A 182 -11.69 -5.55 -2.52
C ARG A 182 -12.30 -6.75 -1.80
N GLY A 183 -13.10 -7.56 -2.49
CA GLY A 183 -13.67 -8.78 -1.94
C GLY A 183 -12.57 -9.80 -1.59
N ARG A 184 -11.60 -9.98 -2.46
CA ARG A 184 -10.49 -10.94 -2.26
C ARG A 184 -9.55 -10.52 -1.11
N THR A 185 -9.27 -9.23 -0.94
CA THR A 185 -8.44 -8.73 0.17
C THR A 185 -9.17 -8.76 1.51
N ALA A 186 -10.50 -8.72 1.53
CA ALA A 186 -11.30 -8.79 2.76
C ALA A 186 -11.46 -10.23 3.30
N HIS A 187 -11.41 -11.24 2.41
CA HIS A 187 -11.63 -12.65 2.75
C HIS A 187 -10.35 -13.47 2.95
N LEU A 188 -9.18 -12.85 2.90
CA LEU A 188 -7.97 -13.58 3.26
C LEU A 188 -7.96 -13.81 4.78
N PRO A 189 -7.83 -15.06 5.24
CA PRO A 189 -7.89 -15.38 6.65
C PRO A 189 -6.86 -14.56 7.42
N ARG A 190 -7.31 -13.95 8.48
CA ARG A 190 -6.46 -13.31 9.48
C ARG A 190 -5.72 -14.44 10.20
N GLY A 191 -4.50 -14.72 9.77
CA GLY A 191 -3.67 -15.75 10.37
C GLY A 191 -4.21 -17.17 10.10
N LEU A 192 -3.48 -17.95 9.32
CA LEU A 192 -3.62 -19.39 9.39
C LEU A 192 -3.26 -19.80 10.83
N PRO A 193 -4.09 -20.58 11.52
CA PRO A 193 -3.62 -21.23 12.74
C PRO A 193 -2.41 -22.07 12.35
N LEU A 194 -1.27 -21.84 12.97
CA LEU A 194 -0.09 -22.72 12.92
C LEU A 194 -0.42 -24.03 13.64
N THR A 195 -1.30 -24.81 13.05
CA THR A 195 -1.49 -26.22 13.40
C THR A 195 -1.32 -26.99 12.12
N HIS A 196 -0.15 -27.51 11.94
CA HIS A 196 0.36 -28.59 11.09
C HIS A 196 1.68 -28.20 10.40
N ILE A 197 2.74 -28.21 11.18
CA ILE A 197 4.03 -28.85 10.83
C ILE A 197 4.45 -29.67 12.04
#